data_e0a1c9e38e284f23f3efeeb2423b650f
#
_entry.id   e0a1c9e38e284f23f3efeeb2423b650f
#
_cell.length_a   1.000
_cell.length_b   1.000
_cell.length_c   1.000
_cell.angle_alpha   90.00
_cell.angle_beta   90.00
_cell.angle_gamma   90.00
#
_symmetry.space_group_name_H-M   'P 1'
#
loop_
_entity.id
_entity.type
_entity.pdbx_description
1 polymer ?
#
loop_
_entity_poly.entity_id
_entity_poly.type
_entity_poly.pdbx_seq_one_letter_code
_entity_poly.pdbx_strand_id
1 'polypeptide(L)'
;SSGSIGTTVNLPTLVAGPQGLESPAFNRPQCVGALSYSAVTLVPVTQEWLLVETLGTQPAVVAQGRQMKNFVPLAVFLRRNPNLAAIETAIAVTLAGGKGLAEMAPNSERIIRTKPVAMSDGRIHAVHVWCGSPHEDPPDRPVPGPLVWDLTSAVGTATAEYFVNAGMDPEKESATGRALAEDVPSRSLNSDEAKALSLTIDSAPDRTYSATWGFTDKQGLFRRVGWCVRTALESSEDGTQHLIARALNLLEGLGDPSLPPANLANRILHGMSQPGVYRAIVNLSDWTPLKWLDDPCPLFDWRGRVRLHPDDEQALSGRIRDELQSGGTTSTVVRLPGEDGGWVRLHVTISRVELDTGIYGGLVAMRLPTAAELAVH
;
A
#
# COMPACT_ATOMS: atom_id res chain seq x y z
N SER A 1 44.11 -22.59 39.59
CA SER A 1 44.98 -21.50 39.16
C SER A 1 44.33 -20.83 37.92
N SER A 2 43.42 -19.90 38.04
CA SER A 2 43.54 -18.45 38.30
C SER A 2 44.30 -17.69 37.19
N GLY A 3 43.63 -16.80 36.50
CA GLY A 3 44.17 -15.83 35.58
C GLY A 3 43.08 -14.96 34.93
N SER A 4 42.53 -14.04 35.73
CA SER A 4 41.68 -12.93 35.27
C SER A 4 42.59 -11.77 34.83
N ILE A 5 42.38 -11.22 33.65
CA ILE A 5 42.97 -9.95 33.26
C ILE A 5 41.82 -8.99 32.91
N GLY A 6 41.55 -8.07 33.85
CA GLY A 6 40.70 -6.93 33.66
C GLY A 6 41.51 -5.74 33.06
N THR A 7 41.00 -5.13 32.02
CA THR A 7 41.57 -3.91 31.46
C THR A 7 40.60 -2.75 31.78
N THR A 8 41.04 -1.90 32.72
CA THR A 8 40.36 -0.66 33.13
C THR A 8 40.81 0.48 32.22
N VAL A 9 39.91 1.17 31.56
CA VAL A 9 40.19 2.39 30.80
C VAL A 9 39.90 3.59 31.71
N ASN A 10 40.93 4.37 32.02
CA ASN A 10 40.88 5.61 32.78
C ASN A 10 40.38 6.77 31.90
N LEU A 11 39.40 7.49 32.39
CA LEU A 11 39.01 8.84 31.91
C LEU A 11 39.74 9.91 32.74
N PRO A 12 40.26 10.99 32.13
CA PRO A 12 40.88 12.08 32.88
C PRO A 12 39.84 13.07 33.42
N THR A 13 39.95 13.36 34.70
CA THR A 13 39.23 14.37 35.45
C THR A 13 39.77 15.76 35.12
N LEU A 14 38.93 16.67 34.69
CA LEU A 14 39.27 18.09 34.57
C LEU A 14 38.94 18.83 35.89
N VAL A 15 39.98 19.43 36.43
CA VAL A 15 39.97 20.23 37.65
C VAL A 15 39.52 21.67 37.30
N ALA A 16 38.59 22.20 38.09
CA ALA A 16 38.17 23.58 38.07
C ALA A 16 39.12 24.47 38.91
N GLY A 17 39.51 25.62 38.38
CA GLY A 17 40.17 26.70 39.09
C GLY A 17 39.53 28.05 38.76
N PRO A 18 39.39 28.95 39.75
CA PRO A 18 38.63 30.18 39.62
C PRO A 18 39.52 31.36 39.28
N GLN A 19 39.11 32.24 38.36
CA GLN A 19 39.51 33.64 38.37
C GLN A 19 38.45 34.52 37.72
N GLY A 20 37.98 35.53 38.48
CA GLY A 20 37.05 36.54 38.04
C GLY A 20 37.70 37.58 37.14
N LEU A 21 36.90 38.19 36.33
CA LEU A 21 37.16 39.53 35.77
C LEU A 21 35.82 40.22 35.45
N GLU A 22 35.86 41.51 35.75
CA GLU A 22 34.80 42.51 35.80
C GLU A 22 33.93 42.67 34.57
N SER A 23 32.68 43.04 34.79
CA SER A 23 31.72 43.52 33.81
C SER A 23 32.07 44.91 33.28
N PRO A 24 31.88 45.19 31.99
CA PRO A 24 31.48 46.50 31.52
C PRO A 24 30.02 46.55 31.17
N ALA A 25 29.36 47.59 31.71
CA ALA A 25 28.01 47.98 31.43
C ALA A 25 27.78 48.18 29.93
N PHE A 26 26.83 47.44 29.35
CA PHE A 26 26.31 47.73 28.02
C PHE A 26 24.87 48.17 28.07
N ASN A 27 24.65 49.36 27.55
CA ASN A 27 23.41 50.06 27.30
C ASN A 27 22.33 49.15 26.70
N ARG A 28 21.12 49.17 27.28
CA ARG A 28 19.89 48.63 26.66
C ARG A 28 19.42 49.55 25.54
N PRO A 29 19.25 49.11 24.31
CA PRO A 29 18.32 49.76 23.42
C PRO A 29 16.91 49.17 23.71
N GLN A 30 15.99 50.08 24.00
CA GLN A 30 14.55 49.80 23.94
C GLN A 30 14.18 49.51 22.51
N CYS A 31 13.97 48.22 22.19
CA CYS A 31 13.22 47.83 20.98
C CYS A 31 11.80 47.47 21.41
N VAL A 32 10.89 48.42 21.24
CA VAL A 32 9.48 48.16 21.14
C VAL A 32 9.28 47.44 19.79
N GLY A 33 9.44 46.14 19.80
CA GLY A 33 9.10 45.28 18.66
C GLY A 33 7.64 44.89 18.79
N ALA A 34 6.79 45.50 17.98
CA ALA A 34 5.45 45.01 17.75
C ALA A 34 5.58 43.55 17.29
N LEU A 35 5.08 42.63 18.12
CA LEU A 35 4.80 41.24 17.68
C LEU A 35 3.75 41.32 16.57
N SER A 36 4.20 41.37 15.34
CA SER A 36 3.34 41.05 14.23
C SER A 36 2.90 39.61 14.38
N TYR A 37 1.69 39.40 14.87
CA TYR A 37 0.98 38.16 14.69
C TYR A 37 0.91 37.95 13.16
N SER A 38 1.81 37.10 12.65
CA SER A 38 1.60 36.52 11.33
C SER A 38 0.25 35.85 11.41
N ALA A 39 -0.75 36.48 10.79
CA ALA A 39 -2.02 35.86 10.54
C ALA A 39 -1.68 34.52 9.86
N VAL A 40 -1.91 33.42 10.57
CA VAL A 40 -1.96 32.10 9.97
C VAL A 40 -3.07 32.23 8.93
N THR A 41 -2.68 32.47 7.70
CA THR A 41 -3.60 32.48 6.57
C THR A 41 -4.20 31.07 6.58
N LEU A 42 -5.41 30.96 7.10
CA LEU A 42 -6.24 29.77 6.95
C LEU A 42 -6.41 29.60 5.44
N VAL A 43 -5.57 28.79 4.84
CA VAL A 43 -5.73 28.38 3.45
C VAL A 43 -7.13 27.82 3.35
N PRO A 44 -8.02 28.41 2.54
CA PRO A 44 -9.38 27.91 2.43
C PRO A 44 -9.30 26.45 1.97
N VAL A 45 -9.89 25.55 2.73
CA VAL A 45 -9.95 24.09 2.51
C VAL A 45 -10.52 23.70 1.13
N THR A 46 -10.92 24.68 0.31
CA THR A 46 -11.72 24.52 -0.91
C THR A 46 -10.99 24.82 -2.22
N GLN A 47 -9.67 25.07 -2.20
CA GLN A 47 -8.94 25.32 -3.46
C GLN A 47 -8.60 24.04 -4.24
N GLU A 48 -8.61 22.89 -3.61
CA GLU A 48 -8.28 21.62 -4.23
C GLU A 48 -9.48 20.66 -4.26
N TRP A 49 -9.45 19.73 -5.22
CA TRP A 49 -10.41 18.64 -5.26
C TRP A 49 -10.27 17.74 -4.03
N LEU A 50 -11.37 17.42 -3.39
CA LEU A 50 -11.44 16.35 -2.41
C LEU A 50 -11.84 15.05 -3.11
N LEU A 51 -11.20 13.96 -2.79
CA LEU A 51 -11.63 12.60 -3.15
C LEU A 51 -12.31 12.01 -1.92
N VAL A 52 -13.61 11.77 -2.04
CA VAL A 52 -14.45 11.28 -0.94
C VAL A 52 -14.85 9.85 -1.23
N GLU A 53 -14.33 8.90 -0.47
CA GLU A 53 -14.72 7.49 -0.53
C GLU A 53 -16.15 7.33 0.00
N THR A 54 -16.94 6.51 -0.68
CA THR A 54 -18.39 6.40 -0.48
C THR A 54 -18.88 4.94 -0.31
N LEU A 55 -17.97 4.00 -0.13
CA LEU A 55 -18.29 2.58 0.05
C LEU A 55 -18.64 2.23 1.51
N GLY A 56 -18.16 3.04 2.45
CA GLY A 56 -18.45 2.88 3.87
C GLY A 56 -19.81 3.43 4.26
N THR A 57 -20.19 3.25 5.53
CA THR A 57 -21.45 3.77 6.08
C THR A 57 -21.50 5.30 6.13
N GLN A 58 -20.35 5.95 6.13
CA GLN A 58 -20.20 7.41 6.11
C GLN A 58 -19.15 7.79 5.07
N PRO A 59 -19.40 8.85 4.28
CA PRO A 59 -18.42 9.37 3.35
C PRO A 59 -17.13 9.80 4.07
N ALA A 60 -15.97 9.42 3.53
CA ALA A 60 -14.68 9.74 4.12
C ALA A 60 -13.73 10.36 3.08
N VAL A 61 -13.04 11.44 3.47
CA VAL A 61 -12.01 12.06 2.63
C VAL A 61 -10.78 11.15 2.62
N VAL A 62 -10.41 10.68 1.42
CA VAL A 62 -9.25 9.83 1.20
C VAL A 62 -8.13 10.52 0.43
N ALA A 63 -8.41 11.67 -0.20
CA ALA A 63 -7.38 12.55 -0.74
C ALA A 63 -7.84 14.01 -0.80
N GLN A 64 -6.87 14.94 -0.76
CA GLN A 64 -7.02 16.35 -1.06
C GLN A 64 -5.98 16.72 -2.11
N GLY A 65 -6.43 17.19 -3.26
CA GLY A 65 -5.59 17.29 -4.44
C GLY A 65 -4.96 15.93 -4.73
N ARG A 66 -3.64 15.87 -4.75
CA ARG A 66 -2.87 14.63 -4.96
C ARG A 66 -2.39 13.96 -3.65
N GLN A 67 -2.70 14.55 -2.48
CA GLN A 67 -2.22 14.03 -1.19
C GLN A 67 -3.24 13.09 -0.56
N MET A 68 -2.82 11.88 -0.23
CA MET A 68 -3.66 10.91 0.47
C MET A 68 -3.99 11.36 1.90
N LYS A 69 -5.17 10.95 2.35
CA LYS A 69 -5.69 11.12 3.71
C LYS A 69 -6.17 9.76 4.23
N ASN A 70 -6.11 9.57 5.54
CA ASN A 70 -6.46 8.29 6.15
C ASN A 70 -7.95 8.24 6.54
N PHE A 71 -8.84 8.11 5.56
CA PHE A 71 -10.29 7.94 5.75
C PHE A 71 -10.89 8.91 6.77
N VAL A 72 -10.61 10.20 6.62
CA VAL A 72 -11.15 11.23 7.54
C VAL A 72 -12.64 11.43 7.24
N PRO A 73 -13.57 11.20 8.19
CA PRO A 73 -15.00 11.43 7.97
C PRO A 73 -15.24 12.82 7.39
N LEU A 74 -16.07 12.93 6.33
CA LEU A 74 -16.31 14.18 5.62
C LEU A 74 -16.77 15.30 6.55
N ALA A 75 -17.70 15.01 7.46
CA ALA A 75 -18.20 15.95 8.45
C ALA A 75 -17.10 16.45 9.42
N VAL A 76 -16.11 15.63 9.74
CA VAL A 76 -14.95 16.02 10.55
C VAL A 76 -13.99 16.89 9.74
N PHE A 77 -13.69 16.47 8.50
CA PHE A 77 -12.78 17.19 7.62
C PHE A 77 -13.31 18.61 7.31
N LEU A 78 -14.61 18.72 7.01
CA LEU A 78 -15.28 19.98 6.66
C LEU A 78 -16.03 20.63 7.83
N ARG A 79 -15.75 20.29 9.08
CA ARG A 79 -16.49 20.76 10.28
C ARG A 79 -16.70 22.28 10.38
N ARG A 80 -15.85 23.07 9.74
CA ARG A 80 -15.93 24.54 9.72
C ARG A 80 -16.38 25.09 8.37
N ASN A 81 -16.72 24.25 7.42
CA ASN A 81 -17.15 24.67 6.09
C ASN A 81 -18.66 24.92 6.13
N PRO A 82 -19.13 26.17 5.84
CA PRO A 82 -20.55 26.49 5.87
C PRO A 82 -21.36 25.74 4.80
N ASN A 83 -20.70 25.20 3.77
CA ASN A 83 -21.34 24.46 2.68
C ASN A 83 -21.35 22.95 2.91
N LEU A 84 -21.00 22.43 4.09
CA LEU A 84 -20.92 20.98 4.37
C LEU A 84 -22.21 20.26 3.97
N ALA A 85 -23.37 20.72 4.42
CA ALA A 85 -24.64 20.06 4.10
C ALA A 85 -24.96 20.06 2.59
N ALA A 86 -24.60 21.13 1.86
CA ALA A 86 -24.76 21.19 0.43
C ALA A 86 -23.78 20.21 -0.29
N ILE A 87 -22.57 20.08 0.21
CA ILE A 87 -21.59 19.12 -0.31
C ILE A 87 -22.06 17.68 -0.09
N GLU A 88 -22.57 17.35 1.09
CA GLU A 88 -23.15 16.03 1.40
C GLU A 88 -24.32 15.70 0.48
N THR A 89 -25.21 16.66 0.25
CA THR A 89 -26.33 16.53 -0.70
C THR A 89 -25.82 16.29 -2.12
N ALA A 90 -24.84 17.06 -2.58
CA ALA A 90 -24.26 16.93 -3.91
C ALA A 90 -23.60 15.54 -4.12
N ILE A 91 -22.93 15.01 -3.10
CA ILE A 91 -22.39 13.63 -3.12
C ILE A 91 -23.53 12.62 -3.24
N ALA A 92 -24.57 12.74 -2.43
CA ALA A 92 -25.72 11.81 -2.45
C ALA A 92 -26.43 11.81 -3.82
N VAL A 93 -26.64 12.99 -4.42
CA VAL A 93 -27.22 13.12 -5.76
C VAL A 93 -26.31 12.47 -6.82
N THR A 94 -24.99 12.69 -6.72
CA THR A 94 -24.01 12.08 -7.62
C THR A 94 -24.03 10.56 -7.53
N LEU A 95 -24.11 10.01 -6.32
CA LEU A 95 -24.20 8.56 -6.09
C LEU A 95 -25.49 7.98 -6.68
N ALA A 96 -26.62 8.62 -6.44
CA ALA A 96 -27.90 8.16 -6.94
C ALA A 96 -28.02 8.24 -8.47
N GLY A 97 -27.45 9.29 -9.06
CA GLY A 97 -27.54 9.55 -10.51
C GLY A 97 -26.41 8.96 -11.33
N GLY A 98 -25.31 8.53 -10.72
CA GLY A 98 -24.11 8.03 -11.41
C GLY A 98 -23.40 9.08 -12.28
N LYS A 99 -23.75 10.35 -12.16
CA LYS A 99 -23.24 11.45 -12.99
C LYS A 99 -22.76 12.60 -12.12
N GLY A 100 -21.70 13.27 -12.58
CA GLY A 100 -21.24 14.50 -11.96
C GLY A 100 -22.24 15.63 -12.10
N LEU A 101 -22.23 16.57 -11.16
CA LEU A 101 -23.06 17.76 -11.16
C LEU A 101 -22.23 19.03 -10.96
N ALA A 102 -22.84 20.19 -11.28
CA ALA A 102 -22.31 21.51 -11.01
C ALA A 102 -23.48 22.40 -10.59
N GLU A 103 -23.60 22.70 -9.30
CA GLU A 103 -24.74 23.43 -8.74
C GLU A 103 -24.28 24.50 -7.74
N MET A 104 -25.00 25.60 -7.68
CA MET A 104 -24.75 26.62 -6.67
C MET A 104 -25.14 26.12 -5.29
N ALA A 105 -24.28 26.30 -4.33
CA ALA A 105 -24.59 25.98 -2.96
C ALA A 105 -25.68 26.91 -2.43
N PRO A 106 -26.71 26.39 -1.74
CA PRO A 106 -27.80 27.23 -1.21
C PRO A 106 -27.26 28.33 -0.27
N ASN A 107 -27.76 29.54 -0.45
CA ASN A 107 -27.38 30.70 0.35
C ASN A 107 -25.86 31.03 0.36
N SER A 108 -25.15 30.67 -0.70
CA SER A 108 -23.72 30.86 -0.84
C SER A 108 -23.38 31.32 -2.27
N GLU A 109 -22.30 32.08 -2.41
CA GLU A 109 -21.72 32.43 -3.71
C GLU A 109 -20.75 31.37 -4.23
N ARG A 110 -20.91 30.14 -3.78
CA ARG A 110 -20.05 29.02 -4.15
C ARG A 110 -20.74 28.01 -5.04
N ILE A 111 -20.01 27.49 -6.02
CA ILE A 111 -20.45 26.39 -6.86
C ILE A 111 -19.83 25.08 -6.32
N ILE A 112 -20.64 24.05 -6.25
CA ILE A 112 -20.18 22.68 -5.93
C ILE A 112 -20.14 21.90 -7.23
N ARG A 113 -18.98 21.31 -7.53
CA ARG A 113 -18.78 20.41 -8.66
C ARG A 113 -18.44 19.03 -8.15
N THR A 114 -19.10 18.00 -8.68
CA THR A 114 -18.81 16.61 -8.34
C THR A 114 -18.48 15.80 -9.58
N LYS A 115 -17.72 14.72 -9.40
CA LYS A 115 -17.50 13.72 -10.43
C LYS A 115 -17.36 12.32 -9.78
N PRO A 116 -18.19 11.34 -10.17
CA PRO A 116 -18.07 9.97 -9.64
C PRO A 116 -16.80 9.32 -10.16
N VAL A 117 -16.25 8.43 -9.33
CA VAL A 117 -15.15 7.54 -9.63
C VAL A 117 -15.69 6.12 -9.52
N ALA A 118 -16.00 5.53 -10.67
CA ALA A 118 -16.66 4.23 -10.75
C ALA A 118 -15.68 3.15 -11.22
N MET A 119 -15.88 1.95 -10.72
CA MET A 119 -15.25 0.73 -11.20
C MET A 119 -15.98 0.23 -12.47
N SER A 120 -15.38 -0.71 -13.19
CA SER A 120 -15.95 -1.31 -14.40
C SER A 120 -17.26 -2.08 -14.15
N ASP A 121 -17.53 -2.53 -12.91
CA ASP A 121 -18.79 -3.10 -12.47
C ASP A 121 -19.91 -2.04 -12.25
N GLY A 122 -19.61 -0.77 -12.50
CA GLY A 122 -20.53 0.34 -12.32
C GLY A 122 -20.64 0.88 -10.87
N ARG A 123 -20.01 0.22 -9.90
CA ARG A 123 -20.03 0.68 -8.50
C ARG A 123 -19.14 1.90 -8.32
N ILE A 124 -19.68 2.94 -7.71
CA ILE A 124 -18.93 4.16 -7.41
C ILE A 124 -18.13 3.93 -6.14
N HIS A 125 -16.79 4.03 -6.25
CA HIS A 125 -15.88 3.90 -5.12
C HIS A 125 -15.72 5.22 -4.38
N ALA A 126 -15.72 6.32 -5.11
CA ALA A 126 -15.56 7.64 -4.54
C ALA A 126 -16.22 8.72 -5.41
N VAL A 127 -16.36 9.91 -4.84
CA VAL A 127 -16.79 11.11 -5.55
C VAL A 127 -15.72 12.18 -5.38
N HIS A 128 -15.25 12.74 -6.49
CA HIS A 128 -14.52 14.00 -6.44
C HIS A 128 -15.48 15.15 -6.15
N VAL A 129 -15.07 16.02 -5.23
CA VAL A 129 -15.83 17.23 -4.86
C VAL A 129 -14.91 18.44 -4.89
N TRP A 130 -15.37 19.49 -5.52
CA TRP A 130 -14.76 20.81 -5.47
C TRP A 130 -15.83 21.85 -5.13
N CYS A 131 -15.51 22.77 -4.23
CA CYS A 131 -16.40 23.85 -3.83
C CYS A 131 -15.62 25.16 -3.88
N GLY A 132 -15.90 25.98 -4.86
CA GLY A 132 -15.17 27.23 -5.13
C GLY A 132 -16.04 28.35 -5.64
N SER A 133 -15.41 29.47 -6.07
CA SER A 133 -16.10 30.57 -6.72
C SER A 133 -16.63 30.13 -8.11
N PRO A 134 -17.83 30.52 -8.53
CA PRO A 134 -18.33 30.24 -9.88
C PRO A 134 -17.50 30.91 -10.99
N HIS A 135 -16.68 31.91 -10.62
CA HIS A 135 -15.80 32.63 -11.53
C HIS A 135 -14.37 32.11 -11.58
N GLU A 136 -14.07 31.10 -10.76
CA GLU A 136 -12.76 30.43 -10.72
C GLU A 136 -12.87 29.06 -11.39
N ASP A 137 -11.90 28.75 -12.24
CA ASP A 137 -11.76 27.38 -12.73
C ASP A 137 -11.15 26.50 -11.63
N PRO A 138 -11.70 25.29 -11.40
CA PRO A 138 -11.08 24.35 -10.48
C PRO A 138 -9.68 23.96 -10.98
N PRO A 139 -8.74 23.64 -10.08
CA PRO A 139 -7.44 23.11 -10.47
C PRO A 139 -7.60 21.77 -11.21
N ASP A 140 -6.53 21.35 -11.88
CA ASP A 140 -6.49 20.04 -12.54
C ASP A 140 -6.92 18.95 -11.57
N ARG A 141 -7.95 18.19 -11.96
CA ARG A 141 -8.50 17.12 -11.15
C ARG A 141 -7.60 15.88 -11.25
N PRO A 142 -7.04 15.39 -10.13
CA PRO A 142 -6.31 14.13 -10.14
C PRO A 142 -7.22 12.99 -10.64
N VAL A 143 -6.63 12.01 -11.30
CA VAL A 143 -7.37 10.86 -11.84
C VAL A 143 -7.07 9.64 -10.98
N PRO A 144 -7.98 9.22 -10.07
CA PRO A 144 -7.82 8.00 -9.32
C PRO A 144 -8.11 6.78 -10.19
N GLY A 145 -7.41 5.69 -9.93
CA GLY A 145 -7.59 4.40 -10.59
C GLY A 145 -8.28 3.41 -9.67
N PRO A 146 -9.56 3.10 -9.90
CA PRO A 146 -10.26 2.05 -9.19
C PRO A 146 -9.72 0.66 -9.51
N LEU A 147 -9.72 -0.19 -8.46
CA LEU A 147 -9.47 -1.61 -8.60
C LEU A 147 -10.23 -2.38 -7.53
N VAL A 148 -10.40 -3.67 -7.77
CA VAL A 148 -11.06 -4.62 -6.88
C VAL A 148 -10.20 -5.86 -6.78
N TRP A 149 -9.94 -6.34 -5.57
CA TRP A 149 -9.42 -7.68 -5.31
C TRP A 149 -10.49 -8.52 -4.61
N ASP A 150 -10.83 -9.63 -5.20
CA ASP A 150 -11.54 -10.70 -4.50
C ASP A 150 -10.51 -11.50 -3.69
N LEU A 151 -10.47 -11.23 -2.39
CA LEU A 151 -9.54 -11.90 -1.47
C LEU A 151 -9.92 -13.38 -1.24
N THR A 152 -11.16 -13.75 -1.53
CA THR A 152 -11.63 -15.15 -1.44
C THR A 152 -11.09 -15.98 -2.60
N SER A 153 -11.09 -15.45 -3.82
CA SER A 153 -10.60 -16.16 -5.01
C SER A 153 -9.15 -15.79 -5.38
N ALA A 154 -8.56 -14.79 -4.70
CA ALA A 154 -7.23 -14.22 -4.97
C ALA A 154 -7.10 -13.61 -6.39
N VAL A 155 -8.18 -13.03 -6.91
CA VAL A 155 -8.24 -12.46 -8.26
C VAL A 155 -8.62 -10.99 -8.22
N GLY A 156 -7.93 -10.19 -9.03
CA GLY A 156 -8.15 -8.75 -9.14
C GLY A 156 -8.75 -8.32 -10.48
N THR A 157 -9.40 -7.17 -10.46
CA THR A 157 -9.85 -6.42 -11.63
C THR A 157 -9.48 -4.97 -11.46
N ALA A 158 -8.87 -4.34 -12.48
CA ALA A 158 -8.37 -2.99 -12.42
C ALA A 158 -8.82 -2.17 -13.64
N THR A 159 -8.82 -0.84 -13.48
CA THR A 159 -9.14 0.09 -14.58
C THR A 159 -7.86 0.55 -15.30
N ALA A 160 -8.02 1.17 -16.48
CA ALA A 160 -6.89 1.74 -17.22
C ALA A 160 -6.17 2.83 -16.40
N GLU A 161 -6.91 3.65 -15.68
CA GLU A 161 -6.38 4.72 -14.81
C GLU A 161 -5.50 4.14 -13.70
N TYR A 162 -5.88 2.99 -13.16
CA TYR A 162 -5.07 2.27 -12.18
C TYR A 162 -3.68 1.94 -12.74
N PHE A 163 -3.62 1.38 -13.95
CA PHE A 163 -2.35 1.04 -14.60
C PHE A 163 -1.49 2.26 -14.87
N VAL A 164 -2.09 3.32 -15.41
CA VAL A 164 -1.38 4.58 -15.67
C VAL A 164 -0.75 5.15 -14.39
N ASN A 165 -1.50 5.20 -13.29
CA ASN A 165 -0.98 5.66 -12.01
C ASN A 165 0.17 4.78 -11.49
N ALA A 166 0.06 3.46 -11.68
CA ALA A 166 1.10 2.50 -11.28
C ALA A 166 2.30 2.43 -12.25
N GLY A 167 2.28 3.19 -13.37
CA GLY A 167 3.36 3.17 -14.36
C GLY A 167 3.36 1.92 -15.25
N MET A 168 2.21 1.30 -15.40
CA MET A 168 1.98 0.17 -16.29
C MET A 168 1.29 0.66 -17.57
N ASP A 169 1.43 -0.09 -18.64
CA ASP A 169 0.80 0.21 -19.93
C ASP A 169 -0.57 -0.50 -20.00
N PRO A 170 -1.69 0.25 -19.98
CA PRO A 170 -3.04 -0.35 -19.98
C PRO A 170 -3.33 -1.28 -21.18
N GLU A 171 -2.62 -1.08 -22.29
CA GLU A 171 -2.82 -1.91 -23.49
C GLU A 171 -2.11 -3.27 -23.40
N LYS A 172 -1.13 -3.40 -22.48
CA LYS A 172 -0.35 -4.62 -22.27
C LYS A 172 -0.76 -5.41 -21.04
N GLU A 173 -1.51 -4.78 -20.13
CA GLU A 173 -1.91 -5.41 -18.89
C GLU A 173 -3.33 -5.98 -19.01
N SER A 174 -3.58 -7.15 -18.42
CA SER A 174 -4.94 -7.67 -18.31
C SER A 174 -5.72 -6.87 -17.27
N ALA A 175 -6.90 -6.40 -17.62
CA ALA A 175 -7.77 -5.69 -16.70
C ALA A 175 -8.44 -6.62 -15.67
N THR A 176 -8.58 -7.92 -15.99
CA THR A 176 -9.27 -8.92 -15.18
C THR A 176 -8.41 -10.15 -14.96
N GLY A 177 -8.72 -10.94 -13.96
CA GLY A 177 -8.00 -12.18 -13.68
C GLY A 177 -6.58 -11.97 -13.14
N ARG A 178 -6.30 -10.82 -12.57
CA ARG A 178 -4.97 -10.46 -12.04
C ARG A 178 -4.72 -11.13 -10.70
N ALA A 179 -3.50 -11.63 -10.51
CA ALA A 179 -3.06 -12.04 -9.18
C ALA A 179 -2.64 -10.82 -8.36
N LEU A 180 -2.83 -10.88 -7.04
CA LEU A 180 -2.42 -9.78 -6.14
C LEU A 180 -0.94 -9.43 -6.30
N ALA A 181 -0.08 -10.44 -6.47
CA ALA A 181 1.36 -10.24 -6.64
C ALA A 181 1.76 -9.52 -7.95
N GLU A 182 0.85 -9.33 -8.91
CA GLU A 182 1.06 -8.49 -10.10
C GLU A 182 0.91 -7.00 -9.80
N ASP A 183 0.16 -6.68 -8.74
CA ASP A 183 -0.18 -5.31 -8.37
C ASP A 183 0.75 -4.74 -7.29
N VAL A 184 1.51 -5.59 -6.60
CA VAL A 184 2.51 -5.15 -5.61
C VAL A 184 3.88 -5.06 -6.28
N PRO A 185 4.57 -3.89 -6.23
CA PRO A 185 5.85 -3.73 -6.90
C PRO A 185 6.86 -4.79 -6.49
N SER A 186 7.39 -5.53 -7.46
CA SER A 186 8.48 -6.50 -7.24
C SER A 186 9.82 -5.79 -7.02
N ARG A 187 10.82 -6.51 -6.54
CA ARG A 187 12.22 -6.05 -6.37
C ARG A 187 12.38 -4.80 -5.49
N SER A 188 11.38 -4.41 -4.73
CA SER A 188 11.45 -3.32 -3.77
C SER A 188 10.82 -3.73 -2.44
N LEU A 189 11.26 -3.15 -1.34
CA LEU A 189 10.66 -3.29 -0.02
C LEU A 189 10.29 -1.90 0.48
N ASN A 190 9.02 -1.74 0.82
CA ASN A 190 8.49 -0.51 1.40
C ASN A 190 8.00 -0.83 2.82
N SER A 191 8.25 0.05 3.78
CA SER A 191 7.83 -0.14 5.17
C SER A 191 6.32 -0.32 5.35
N ASP A 192 5.53 0.30 4.47
CA ASP A 192 4.06 0.27 4.58
C ASP A 192 3.43 -0.94 3.84
N GLU A 193 4.19 -1.63 3.00
CA GLU A 193 3.70 -2.83 2.30
C GLU A 193 3.35 -3.97 3.25
N ALA A 194 4.09 -4.11 4.35
CA ALA A 194 3.84 -5.16 5.33
C ALA A 194 2.39 -5.11 5.86
N LYS A 195 1.87 -3.91 6.13
CA LYS A 195 0.47 -3.73 6.54
C LYS A 195 -0.52 -4.08 5.43
N ALA A 196 -0.21 -3.75 4.17
CA ALA A 196 -1.06 -4.13 3.04
C ALA A 196 -1.10 -5.65 2.87
N LEU A 197 0.05 -6.32 2.96
CA LEU A 197 0.14 -7.78 2.88
C LEU A 197 -0.54 -8.45 4.08
N SER A 198 -0.42 -7.90 5.28
CA SER A 198 -1.10 -8.44 6.47
C SER A 198 -2.63 -8.36 6.34
N LEU A 199 -3.17 -7.29 5.73
CA LEU A 199 -4.60 -7.17 5.42
C LEU A 199 -5.12 -8.27 4.50
N THR A 200 -4.29 -8.81 3.60
CA THR A 200 -4.70 -9.90 2.72
C THR A 200 -4.66 -11.26 3.41
N ILE A 201 -3.84 -11.42 4.45
CA ILE A 201 -3.71 -12.66 5.23
C ILE A 201 -4.78 -12.73 6.32
N ASP A 202 -4.89 -11.66 7.12
CA ASP A 202 -5.88 -11.52 8.20
C ASP A 202 -6.97 -10.53 7.77
N SER A 203 -7.63 -10.87 6.67
CA SER A 203 -8.69 -10.04 6.11
C SER A 203 -10.00 -10.23 6.85
N ALA A 204 -10.64 -9.11 7.17
CA ALA A 204 -11.98 -9.06 7.75
C ALA A 204 -12.79 -7.95 7.06
N PRO A 205 -14.12 -8.01 7.08
CA PRO A 205 -14.96 -6.92 6.58
C PRO A 205 -14.68 -5.61 7.33
N ASP A 206 -14.97 -4.49 6.68
CA ASP A 206 -14.87 -3.12 7.20
C ASP A 206 -13.47 -2.66 7.62
N ARG A 207 -12.43 -3.38 7.20
CA ARG A 207 -11.05 -2.90 7.36
C ARG A 207 -10.75 -1.81 6.34
N THR A 208 -10.00 -0.80 6.76
CA THR A 208 -9.51 0.27 5.88
C THR A 208 -7.99 0.37 5.96
N TYR A 209 -7.39 0.69 4.82
CA TYR A 209 -5.97 0.94 4.72
C TYR A 209 -5.71 2.14 3.82
N SER A 210 -4.77 2.99 4.19
CA SER A 210 -4.30 4.11 3.37
C SER A 210 -2.80 4.27 3.55
N ALA A 211 -2.08 4.36 2.44
CA ALA A 211 -0.63 4.59 2.43
C ALA A 211 -0.19 5.25 1.13
N THR A 212 1.05 5.74 1.11
CA THR A 212 1.72 6.20 -0.12
C THR A 212 3.00 5.40 -0.29
N TRP A 213 3.12 4.73 -1.44
CA TRP A 213 4.30 3.95 -1.79
C TRP A 213 5.17 4.70 -2.82
N GLY A 214 6.47 4.66 -2.58
CA GLY A 214 7.46 5.13 -3.55
C GLY A 214 8.17 3.92 -4.19
N PHE A 215 8.16 3.84 -5.50
CA PHE A 215 8.85 2.77 -6.25
C PHE A 215 9.30 3.27 -7.63
N THR A 216 10.25 2.55 -8.23
CA THR A 216 10.68 2.81 -9.60
C THR A 216 9.91 1.87 -10.53
N ASP A 217 9.24 2.45 -11.53
CA ASP A 217 8.50 1.67 -12.53
C ASP A 217 9.41 0.96 -13.53
N LYS A 218 8.81 0.18 -14.45
CA LYS A 218 9.55 -0.56 -15.48
C LYS A 218 10.29 0.35 -16.48
N GLN A 219 9.92 1.64 -16.55
CA GLN A 219 10.57 2.66 -17.39
C GLN A 219 11.72 3.39 -16.65
N GLY A 220 11.96 3.07 -15.38
CA GLY A 220 12.97 3.70 -14.56
C GLY A 220 12.55 5.02 -13.93
N LEU A 221 11.26 5.40 -13.99
CA LEU A 221 10.74 6.60 -13.35
C LEU A 221 10.35 6.30 -11.91
N PHE A 222 10.80 7.14 -10.98
CA PHE A 222 10.34 7.06 -9.60
C PHE A 222 8.93 7.64 -9.47
N ARG A 223 8.03 6.84 -8.92
CA ARG A 223 6.63 7.20 -8.69
C ARG A 223 6.30 7.19 -7.20
N ARG A 224 5.47 8.16 -6.81
CA ARG A 224 4.79 8.15 -5.52
C ARG A 224 3.31 7.93 -5.79
N VAL A 225 2.81 6.79 -5.36
CA VAL A 225 1.42 6.39 -5.59
C VAL A 225 0.74 6.20 -4.24
N GLY A 226 -0.31 6.97 -4.03
CA GLY A 226 -1.18 6.82 -2.87
C GLY A 226 -2.22 5.73 -3.08
N TRP A 227 -2.59 5.06 -2.01
CA TRP A 227 -3.53 3.94 -1.98
C TRP A 227 -4.55 4.13 -0.87
N CYS A 228 -5.79 3.81 -1.16
CA CYS A 228 -6.79 3.58 -0.13
C CYS A 228 -7.61 2.33 -0.48
N VAL A 229 -7.90 1.53 0.53
CA VAL A 229 -8.58 0.24 0.41
C VAL A 229 -9.63 0.12 1.49
N ARG A 230 -10.80 -0.41 1.13
CA ARG A 230 -11.83 -0.88 2.08
C ARG A 230 -12.23 -2.31 1.74
N THR A 231 -12.32 -3.15 2.76
CA THR A 231 -12.83 -4.51 2.63
C THR A 231 -14.31 -4.59 3.00
N ALA A 232 -15.05 -5.41 2.30
CA ALA A 232 -16.47 -5.68 2.57
C ALA A 232 -16.84 -7.12 2.17
N LEU A 233 -17.84 -7.69 2.79
CA LEU A 233 -18.46 -8.91 2.28
C LEU A 233 -19.45 -8.54 1.18
N GLU A 234 -19.33 -9.19 0.03
CA GLU A 234 -20.21 -9.02 -1.11
C GLU A 234 -20.72 -10.39 -1.57
N SER A 235 -21.98 -10.44 -1.98
CA SER A 235 -22.55 -11.67 -2.54
C SER A 235 -22.27 -11.72 -4.03
N SER A 236 -21.75 -12.83 -4.51
CA SER A 236 -21.66 -13.15 -5.94
C SER A 236 -23.02 -13.56 -6.50
N GLU A 237 -23.11 -13.73 -7.81
CA GLU A 237 -24.35 -14.09 -8.50
C GLU A 237 -24.94 -15.44 -8.04
N ASP A 238 -24.09 -16.37 -7.62
CA ASP A 238 -24.51 -17.68 -7.07
C ASP A 238 -24.90 -17.65 -5.58
N GLY A 239 -24.84 -16.45 -4.94
CA GLY A 239 -25.15 -16.24 -3.53
C GLY A 239 -23.99 -16.53 -2.57
N THR A 240 -22.81 -16.91 -3.07
CA THR A 240 -21.62 -17.12 -2.25
C THR A 240 -21.11 -15.78 -1.73
N GLN A 241 -20.72 -15.74 -0.45
CA GLN A 241 -20.11 -14.54 0.14
C GLN A 241 -18.62 -14.49 -0.15
N HIS A 242 -18.19 -13.40 -0.75
CA HIS A 242 -16.80 -13.13 -1.02
C HIS A 242 -16.32 -11.93 -0.19
N LEU A 243 -15.11 -12.01 0.31
CA LEU A 243 -14.45 -10.87 0.92
C LEU A 243 -13.75 -10.06 -0.18
N ILE A 244 -14.27 -8.88 -0.44
CA ILE A 244 -13.83 -8.01 -1.50
C ILE A 244 -13.06 -6.82 -0.92
N ALA A 245 -11.89 -6.53 -1.47
CA ALA A 245 -11.15 -5.31 -1.21
C ALA A 245 -11.34 -4.34 -2.39
N ARG A 246 -12.09 -3.25 -2.16
CA ARG A 246 -12.24 -2.17 -3.13
C ARG A 246 -11.25 -1.08 -2.85
N ALA A 247 -10.49 -0.70 -3.85
CA ALA A 247 -9.38 0.22 -3.69
C ALA A 247 -9.39 1.32 -4.75
N LEU A 248 -8.62 2.37 -4.45
CA LEU A 248 -8.25 3.44 -5.37
C LEU A 248 -6.75 3.67 -5.26
N ASN A 249 -6.09 3.84 -6.36
CA ASN A 249 -4.76 4.42 -6.38
C ASN A 249 -4.78 5.85 -6.96
N LEU A 250 -3.81 6.65 -6.57
CA LEU A 250 -3.66 8.02 -7.02
C LEU A 250 -2.19 8.37 -7.20
N LEU A 251 -1.81 8.86 -8.39
CA LEU A 251 -0.46 9.36 -8.60
C LEU A 251 -0.29 10.69 -7.86
N GLU A 252 0.47 10.68 -6.75
CA GLU A 252 0.82 11.88 -5.99
C GLU A 252 1.87 12.73 -6.69
N GLY A 253 2.84 12.09 -7.33
CA GLY A 253 3.89 12.78 -8.08
C GLY A 253 4.91 11.84 -8.69
N LEU A 254 5.67 12.40 -9.62
CA LEU A 254 6.89 11.79 -10.16
C LEU A 254 8.07 12.40 -9.40
N GLY A 255 8.91 11.57 -8.83
CA GLY A 255 10.11 12.00 -8.12
C GLY A 255 11.34 12.01 -9.00
N ASP A 256 12.39 12.68 -8.51
CA ASP A 256 13.71 12.59 -9.11
C ASP A 256 14.26 11.17 -8.91
N PRO A 257 14.59 10.43 -9.98
CA PRO A 257 15.17 9.10 -9.90
C PRO A 257 16.55 9.09 -9.19
N SER A 258 17.18 10.26 -9.03
CA SER A 258 18.46 10.38 -8.30
C SER A 258 18.34 10.20 -6.78
N LEU A 259 17.10 10.12 -6.23
CA LEU A 259 16.81 10.00 -4.81
C LEU A 259 15.77 8.91 -4.48
N PRO A 260 15.91 7.65 -4.90
CA PRO A 260 15.31 6.62 -4.11
C PRO A 260 16.01 6.67 -2.75
N PRO A 261 15.32 6.72 -1.61
CA PRO A 261 16.00 6.50 -0.35
C PRO A 261 16.75 5.19 -0.53
N ALA A 262 18.08 5.24 -0.38
CA ALA A 262 18.93 4.06 -0.48
C ALA A 262 18.58 3.14 0.69
N ASN A 263 17.43 2.47 0.58
CA ASN A 263 16.91 1.56 1.58
C ASN A 263 17.87 0.38 1.65
N LEU A 264 18.56 0.24 2.78
CA LEU A 264 19.48 -0.87 3.02
C LEU A 264 18.80 -2.23 2.74
N ALA A 265 17.50 -2.35 3.07
CA ALA A 265 16.72 -3.55 2.81
C ALA A 265 16.67 -3.89 1.30
N ASN A 266 16.49 -2.89 0.42
CA ASN A 266 16.52 -3.12 -1.02
C ASN A 266 17.91 -3.52 -1.53
N ARG A 267 18.98 -2.95 -0.97
CA ARG A 267 20.35 -3.36 -1.33
C ARG A 267 20.64 -4.79 -0.88
N ILE A 268 20.20 -5.16 0.30
CA ILE A 268 20.33 -6.55 0.81
C ILE A 268 19.53 -7.49 -0.10
N LEU A 269 18.28 -7.14 -0.40
CA LEU A 269 17.41 -7.93 -1.28
C LEU A 269 18.08 -8.23 -2.63
N HIS A 270 18.62 -7.18 -3.28
CA HIS A 270 19.35 -7.34 -4.55
C HIS A 270 20.65 -8.13 -4.40
N GLY A 271 21.41 -7.92 -3.32
CA GLY A 271 22.65 -8.66 -3.05
C GLY A 271 22.43 -10.14 -2.78
N MET A 272 21.23 -10.54 -2.35
CA MET A 272 20.82 -11.92 -2.11
C MET A 272 20.17 -12.58 -3.33
N SER A 273 19.96 -11.85 -4.43
CA SER A 273 19.37 -12.42 -5.67
C SER A 273 20.36 -13.40 -6.31
N GLN A 274 19.86 -14.55 -6.71
CA GLN A 274 20.64 -15.61 -7.37
C GLN A 274 19.96 -16.04 -8.66
N PRO A 275 20.70 -16.26 -9.75
CA PRO A 275 20.13 -16.75 -10.99
C PRO A 275 19.41 -18.09 -10.80
N GLY A 276 18.17 -18.20 -11.31
CA GLY A 276 17.37 -19.42 -11.20
C GLY A 276 16.73 -19.66 -9.83
N VAL A 277 16.87 -18.71 -8.89
CA VAL A 277 16.15 -18.71 -7.60
C VAL A 277 15.14 -17.59 -7.61
N TYR A 278 13.88 -17.89 -7.34
CA TYR A 278 12.76 -16.97 -7.31
C TYR A 278 12.19 -16.88 -5.92
N ARG A 279 12.12 -15.68 -5.35
CA ARG A 279 11.66 -15.49 -3.99
C ARG A 279 10.34 -14.72 -3.97
N ALA A 280 9.43 -15.16 -3.12
CA ALA A 280 8.14 -14.52 -2.92
C ALA A 280 7.72 -14.53 -1.46
N ILE A 281 6.88 -13.58 -1.08
CA ILE A 281 6.06 -13.66 0.12
C ILE A 281 4.73 -14.28 -0.26
N VAL A 282 4.32 -15.32 0.47
CA VAL A 282 3.09 -16.08 0.21
C VAL A 282 2.19 -16.09 1.45
N ASN A 283 0.91 -16.27 1.23
CA ASN A 283 -0.04 -16.60 2.28
C ASN A 283 0.16 -18.08 2.69
N LEU A 284 0.47 -18.34 3.96
CA LEU A 284 0.73 -19.70 4.47
C LEU A 284 -0.53 -20.58 4.54
N SER A 285 -1.73 -20.01 4.42
CA SER A 285 -2.97 -20.78 4.48
C SER A 285 -3.31 -21.48 3.17
N ASP A 286 -2.94 -20.87 2.03
CA ASP A 286 -3.32 -21.33 0.69
C ASP A 286 -2.20 -21.22 -0.36
N TRP A 287 -0.99 -20.84 0.07
CA TRP A 287 0.22 -20.69 -0.75
C TRP A 287 0.13 -19.61 -1.84
N THR A 288 -0.90 -18.77 -1.82
CA THR A 288 -1.05 -17.69 -2.79
C THR A 288 0.12 -16.71 -2.69
N PRO A 289 0.81 -16.42 -3.81
CA PRO A 289 1.83 -15.38 -3.84
C PRO A 289 1.20 -14.01 -3.60
N LEU A 290 1.71 -13.29 -2.61
CA LEU A 290 1.29 -11.93 -2.27
C LEU A 290 2.21 -10.89 -2.87
N LYS A 291 3.51 -11.22 -2.97
CA LYS A 291 4.53 -10.32 -3.50
C LYS A 291 5.73 -11.10 -3.98
N TRP A 292 6.24 -10.76 -5.17
CA TRP A 292 7.52 -11.23 -5.64
C TRP A 292 8.66 -10.33 -5.15
N LEU A 293 9.70 -10.94 -4.60
CA LEU A 293 10.92 -10.23 -4.18
C LEU A 293 11.94 -10.15 -5.31
N ASP A 294 11.88 -11.09 -6.23
CA ASP A 294 12.62 -11.15 -7.50
C ASP A 294 11.62 -10.99 -8.67
N ASP A 295 12.03 -11.30 -9.88
CA ASP A 295 11.07 -11.48 -10.98
C ASP A 295 10.15 -12.68 -10.70
N PRO A 296 8.91 -12.63 -11.15
CA PRO A 296 8.00 -13.76 -11.03
C PRO A 296 8.59 -15.05 -11.58
N CYS A 297 8.36 -16.15 -10.90
CA CYS A 297 8.85 -17.46 -11.33
C CYS A 297 8.16 -17.87 -12.64
N PRO A 298 8.91 -18.12 -13.74
CA PRO A 298 8.33 -18.51 -15.02
C PRO A 298 8.11 -20.02 -15.15
N LEU A 299 8.37 -20.79 -14.09
CA LEU A 299 8.40 -22.25 -14.16
C LEU A 299 7.04 -22.89 -13.87
N PHE A 300 6.09 -22.14 -13.29
CA PHE A 300 4.76 -22.65 -12.95
C PHE A 300 3.71 -21.54 -13.03
N ASP A 301 2.45 -21.94 -13.19
CA ASP A 301 1.33 -21.01 -13.13
C ASP A 301 1.05 -20.60 -11.66
N TRP A 302 1.45 -19.39 -11.30
CA TRP A 302 1.32 -18.82 -9.96
C TRP A 302 0.15 -17.84 -9.85
N ARG A 303 -0.58 -17.61 -10.92
CA ARG A 303 -1.75 -16.73 -10.92
C ARG A 303 -2.93 -17.45 -10.31
N GLY A 304 -3.60 -16.80 -9.38
CA GLY A 304 -4.68 -17.39 -8.61
C GLY A 304 -4.18 -18.24 -7.43
N ARG A 305 -5.03 -19.14 -6.95
CA ARG A 305 -4.66 -20.05 -5.84
C ARG A 305 -3.72 -21.15 -6.34
N VAL A 306 -2.55 -21.18 -5.78
CA VAL A 306 -1.57 -22.22 -6.07
C VAL A 306 -2.04 -23.54 -5.44
N ARG A 307 -2.16 -24.58 -6.26
CA ARG A 307 -2.50 -25.93 -5.80
C ARG A 307 -1.27 -26.80 -5.87
N LEU A 308 -0.91 -27.41 -4.77
CA LEU A 308 0.08 -28.49 -4.76
C LEU A 308 -0.53 -29.74 -5.44
N HIS A 309 0.35 -30.62 -5.95
CA HIS A 309 -0.11 -31.95 -6.35
C HIS A 309 -0.78 -32.65 -5.13
N PRO A 310 -1.91 -33.34 -5.30
CA PRO A 310 -2.65 -33.94 -4.18
C PRO A 310 -1.81 -34.79 -3.23
N ASP A 311 -0.88 -35.60 -3.77
CA ASP A 311 0.01 -36.42 -2.92
C ASP A 311 0.96 -35.57 -2.10
N ASP A 312 1.44 -34.43 -2.65
CA ASP A 312 2.35 -33.53 -1.97
C ASP A 312 1.59 -32.73 -0.89
N GLU A 313 0.37 -32.30 -1.18
CA GLU A 313 -0.49 -31.61 -0.22
C GLU A 313 -0.77 -32.47 1.01
N GLN A 314 -1.11 -33.74 0.79
CA GLN A 314 -1.33 -34.70 1.88
C GLN A 314 -0.07 -34.96 2.71
N ALA A 315 1.10 -35.11 2.05
CA ALA A 315 2.36 -35.42 2.71
C ALA A 315 2.95 -34.24 3.47
N LEU A 316 2.72 -33.00 3.01
CA LEU A 316 3.44 -31.82 3.47
C LEU A 316 2.61 -30.91 4.40
N SER A 317 1.30 -30.96 4.33
CA SER A 317 0.42 -30.03 5.06
C SER A 317 0.64 -30.02 6.58
N GLY A 318 0.84 -31.19 7.19
CA GLY A 318 1.12 -31.32 8.63
C GLY A 318 2.55 -30.91 9.00
N ARG A 319 3.54 -31.54 8.35
CA ARG A 319 4.95 -31.35 8.66
C ARG A 319 5.43 -29.91 8.45
N ILE A 320 5.11 -29.31 7.32
CA ILE A 320 5.48 -27.92 7.03
C ILE A 320 4.87 -26.96 8.04
N ARG A 321 3.61 -27.19 8.41
CA ARG A 321 2.93 -26.33 9.39
C ARG A 321 3.59 -26.40 10.75
N ASP A 322 3.93 -27.59 11.22
CA ASP A 322 4.57 -27.79 12.53
C ASP A 322 5.97 -27.19 12.59
N GLU A 323 6.77 -27.38 11.52
CA GLU A 323 8.11 -26.80 11.40
C GLU A 323 8.06 -25.27 11.34
N LEU A 324 7.13 -24.68 10.61
CA LEU A 324 6.95 -23.22 10.52
C LEU A 324 6.41 -22.62 11.83
N GLN A 325 5.53 -23.34 12.56
CA GLN A 325 5.04 -22.89 13.86
C GLN A 325 6.17 -22.84 14.91
N SER A 326 7.12 -23.73 14.84
CA SER A 326 8.32 -23.72 15.70
C SER A 326 9.35 -22.64 15.33
N GLY A 327 9.09 -21.85 14.28
CA GLY A 327 10.02 -20.81 13.78
C GLY A 327 11.16 -21.36 12.93
N GLY A 328 11.06 -22.63 12.48
CA GLY A 328 12.04 -23.28 11.63
C GLY A 328 11.94 -22.86 10.16
N THR A 329 12.95 -23.28 9.39
CA THR A 329 12.95 -23.23 7.93
C THR A 329 12.82 -24.66 7.42
N THR A 330 11.90 -24.87 6.50
CA THR A 330 11.70 -26.17 5.87
C THR A 330 12.08 -26.14 4.39
N SER A 331 12.59 -27.25 3.88
CA SER A 331 12.93 -27.41 2.46
C SER A 331 12.43 -28.74 1.94
N THR A 332 11.86 -28.73 0.75
CA THR A 332 11.32 -29.95 0.12
C THR A 332 11.16 -29.75 -1.41
N VAL A 333 10.95 -30.83 -2.13
CA VAL A 333 10.53 -30.79 -3.53
C VAL A 333 9.02 -30.90 -3.58
N VAL A 334 8.36 -30.03 -4.34
CA VAL A 334 6.91 -30.05 -4.56
C VAL A 334 6.58 -30.05 -6.03
N ARG A 335 5.41 -30.56 -6.39
CA ARG A 335 4.85 -30.49 -7.73
C ARG A 335 3.83 -29.35 -7.78
N LEU A 336 4.04 -28.39 -8.67
CA LEU A 336 3.18 -27.25 -8.94
C LEU A 336 2.63 -27.30 -10.36
N PRO A 337 1.47 -26.69 -10.63
CA PRO A 337 0.90 -26.70 -12.00
C PRO A 337 1.80 -25.91 -12.95
N GLY A 338 2.23 -26.54 -14.04
CA GLY A 338 2.95 -25.89 -15.11
C GLY A 338 2.02 -25.14 -16.07
N GLU A 339 2.55 -24.20 -16.84
CA GLU A 339 1.80 -23.46 -17.86
C GLU A 339 1.23 -24.35 -18.97
N ASP A 340 1.83 -25.50 -19.18
CA ASP A 340 1.39 -26.51 -20.17
C ASP A 340 0.29 -27.46 -19.65
N GLY A 341 -0.19 -27.24 -18.42
CA GLY A 341 -1.18 -28.08 -17.74
C GLY A 341 -0.60 -29.36 -17.13
N GLY A 342 0.73 -29.54 -17.18
CA GLY A 342 1.45 -30.61 -16.48
C GLY A 342 1.85 -30.22 -15.07
N TRP A 343 2.72 -31.05 -14.45
CA TRP A 343 3.26 -30.80 -13.12
C TRP A 343 4.75 -30.51 -13.21
N VAL A 344 5.17 -29.38 -12.69
CA VAL A 344 6.59 -28.98 -12.58
C VAL A 344 7.08 -29.25 -11.16
N ARG A 345 8.25 -29.93 -11.06
CA ARG A 345 8.92 -30.15 -9.76
C ARG A 345 9.81 -28.97 -9.43
N LEU A 346 9.57 -28.35 -8.28
CA LEU A 346 10.40 -27.27 -7.75
C LEU A 346 10.90 -27.62 -6.34
N HIS A 347 12.17 -27.33 -6.07
CA HIS A 347 12.69 -27.30 -4.72
C HIS A 347 12.26 -25.99 -4.09
N VAL A 348 11.53 -26.06 -2.99
CA VAL A 348 11.06 -24.90 -2.23
C VAL A 348 11.70 -24.88 -0.85
N THR A 349 12.16 -23.72 -0.43
CA THR A 349 12.58 -23.43 0.93
C THR A 349 11.66 -22.39 1.51
N ILE A 350 11.05 -22.65 2.65
CA ILE A 350 10.02 -21.83 3.26
C ILE A 350 10.46 -21.43 4.66
N SER A 351 10.39 -20.13 4.94
CA SER A 351 10.61 -19.56 6.27
C SER A 351 9.41 -18.70 6.65
N ARG A 352 9.04 -18.70 7.92
CA ARG A 352 7.99 -17.81 8.43
C ARG A 352 8.55 -16.41 8.58
N VAL A 353 7.81 -15.40 8.14
CA VAL A 353 8.13 -13.97 8.30
C VAL A 353 6.96 -13.24 8.94
N GLU A 354 7.23 -12.46 9.98
CA GLU A 354 6.23 -11.59 10.59
C GLU A 354 6.05 -10.35 9.74
N LEU A 355 4.81 -10.08 9.31
CA LEU A 355 4.43 -8.92 8.50
C LEU A 355 3.85 -7.80 9.36
N ASP A 356 3.07 -8.18 10.37
CA ASP A 356 2.54 -7.29 11.41
C ASP A 356 2.41 -8.09 12.71
N THR A 357 2.14 -7.43 13.81
CA THR A 357 2.06 -8.07 15.13
C THR A 357 1.13 -9.29 15.11
N GLY A 358 1.71 -10.48 15.22
CA GLY A 358 1.00 -11.75 15.22
C GLY A 358 0.51 -12.24 13.84
N ILE A 359 0.76 -11.49 12.75
CA ILE A 359 0.37 -11.87 11.39
C ILE A 359 1.61 -12.29 10.61
N TYR A 360 1.57 -13.50 10.07
CA TYR A 360 2.72 -14.12 9.45
C TYR A 360 2.46 -14.53 8.01
N GLY A 361 3.42 -14.24 7.14
CA GLY A 361 3.52 -14.80 5.81
C GLY A 361 4.62 -15.85 5.69
N GLY A 362 4.70 -16.50 4.55
CA GLY A 362 5.80 -17.38 4.17
C GLY A 362 6.78 -16.64 3.25
N LEU A 363 8.06 -16.60 3.60
CA LEU A 363 9.11 -16.25 2.66
C LEU A 363 9.53 -17.54 1.95
N VAL A 364 9.21 -17.65 0.67
CA VAL A 364 9.49 -18.84 -0.14
C VAL A 364 10.60 -18.53 -1.14
N ALA A 365 11.59 -19.40 -1.23
CA ALA A 365 12.58 -19.43 -2.30
C ALA A 365 12.36 -20.71 -3.14
N MET A 366 12.26 -20.54 -4.46
CA MET A 366 11.93 -21.61 -5.42
C MET A 366 13.03 -21.72 -6.47
N ARG A 367 13.40 -22.95 -6.82
CA ARG A 367 14.35 -23.26 -7.90
C ARG A 367 14.12 -24.64 -8.47
N LEU A 368 14.75 -24.95 -9.56
CA LEU A 368 14.79 -26.34 -10.06
C LEU A 368 15.53 -27.23 -9.06
N PRO A 369 15.02 -28.45 -8.80
CA PRO A 369 15.68 -29.39 -7.91
C PRO A 369 16.94 -29.99 -8.58
N THR A 370 17.91 -30.32 -7.76
CA THR A 370 19.10 -31.09 -8.21
C THR A 370 18.76 -32.56 -8.42
N ALA A 371 19.62 -33.30 -9.12
CA ALA A 371 19.42 -34.73 -9.33
C ALA A 371 19.39 -35.52 -7.98
N ALA A 372 20.17 -35.09 -6.98
CA ALA A 372 20.16 -35.70 -5.66
C ALA A 372 18.83 -35.47 -4.91
N GLU A 373 18.25 -34.28 -5.02
CA GLU A 373 16.96 -33.94 -4.40
C GLU A 373 15.80 -34.70 -5.07
N LEU A 374 15.87 -34.93 -6.39
CA LEU A 374 14.87 -35.74 -7.10
C LEU A 374 14.94 -37.26 -6.75
N ALA A 375 16.11 -37.75 -6.30
CA ALA A 375 16.27 -39.16 -5.94
C ALA A 375 15.69 -39.48 -4.55
N VAL A 376 15.42 -38.48 -3.72
CA VAL A 376 14.89 -38.64 -2.35
C VAL A 376 13.35 -38.55 -2.34
N HIS A 377 12.76 -38.03 -3.44
CA HIS A 377 11.33 -37.82 -3.63
C HIS A 377 10.81 -38.57 -4.88
#